data_d810f7b7db5e343a18787284c760b628
#
_entry.id   d810f7b7db5e343a18787284c760b628
#
_cell.length_a   1.000
_cell.length_b   1.000
_cell.length_c   1.000
_cell.angle_alpha   90.00
_cell.angle_beta   90.00
_cell.angle_gamma   90.00
#
_symmetry.space_group_name_H-M   'P 1'
#
loop_
_entity.id
_entity.type
_entity.pdbx_description
1 polymer ?
#
loop_
_entity_poly.entity_id
_entity_poly.type
_entity_poly.pdbx_seq_one_letter_code
_entity_poly.pdbx_strand_id
1 'polypeptide(L)'
;MTNTLSLFDPSYFNNFTKGAVGFDDVFKRMSDFAENLPKMTAYPPYNIKKTGENTYVIEIAVAGFGKQDIELELADSVLTIKGSITSDDANEYLHKGIADRAFTRKFTLADTVEVKNADLINGMLKIWLERFIPESKKPKKIEINTDSKLGSLDRDALEKDRLENLNL
;
A
#
# COMPACT_ATOMS: atom_id res chain seq x y z
N MET A 1 23.59 3.89 -10.84
CA MET A 1 22.83 2.66 -10.59
C MET A 1 23.60 1.84 -9.58
N THR A 2 23.37 2.04 -8.31
CA THR A 2 24.01 1.29 -7.23
C THR A 2 23.02 0.21 -6.79
N ASN A 3 23.29 -1.01 -7.27
CA ASN A 3 22.59 -2.22 -6.85
C ASN A 3 23.05 -2.54 -5.43
N THR A 4 22.30 -2.10 -4.42
CA THR A 4 22.46 -2.57 -3.05
C THR A 4 21.94 -4.00 -3.00
N LEU A 5 22.84 -4.96 -3.25
CA LEU A 5 22.61 -6.36 -2.96
C LEU A 5 22.27 -6.47 -1.47
N SER A 6 21.00 -6.75 -1.17
CA SER A 6 20.60 -7.10 0.18
C SER A 6 21.29 -8.42 0.53
N LEU A 7 22.29 -8.37 1.40
CA LEU A 7 23.01 -9.55 1.91
C LEU A 7 22.09 -10.55 2.62
N PHE A 8 20.82 -10.22 2.80
CA PHE A 8 19.81 -11.01 3.52
C PHE A 8 18.61 -11.42 2.64
N ASP A 9 18.81 -11.51 1.31
CA ASP A 9 17.76 -12.06 0.43
C ASP A 9 17.69 -13.59 0.62
N PRO A 10 16.54 -14.14 1.03
CA PRO A 10 16.37 -15.58 1.26
C PRO A 10 16.71 -16.44 0.03
N SER A 11 16.63 -15.90 -1.17
CA SER A 11 16.97 -16.62 -2.40
C SER A 11 18.47 -16.90 -2.54
N TYR A 12 19.34 -16.02 -2.02
CA TYR A 12 20.78 -16.25 -1.97
C TYR A 12 21.14 -17.36 -0.99
N PHE A 13 20.46 -17.42 0.16
CA PHE A 13 20.65 -18.48 1.15
C PHE A 13 20.27 -19.86 0.61
N ASN A 14 19.15 -19.97 -0.09
CA ASN A 14 18.70 -21.25 -0.68
C ASN A 14 19.68 -21.80 -1.74
N ASN A 15 20.40 -20.96 -2.45
CA ASN A 15 21.38 -21.40 -3.43
C ASN A 15 22.73 -21.78 -2.79
N PHE A 16 23.11 -21.09 -1.70
CA PHE A 16 24.34 -21.38 -0.97
C PHE A 16 24.24 -22.70 -0.17
N THR A 17 23.08 -23.01 0.40
CA THR A 17 22.85 -24.23 1.20
C THR A 17 22.88 -25.52 0.37
N LYS A 18 22.61 -25.45 -0.94
CA LYS A 18 22.60 -26.62 -1.82
C LYS A 18 23.99 -27.25 -2.08
N GLY A 19 25.05 -26.50 -1.77
CA GLY A 19 26.43 -26.96 -1.97
C GLY A 19 27.31 -27.01 -0.71
N ALA A 20 26.76 -26.58 0.44
CA ALA A 20 27.51 -26.47 1.69
C ALA A 20 27.23 -27.67 2.61
N VAL A 21 28.18 -28.62 2.70
CA VAL A 21 28.10 -29.79 3.56
C VAL A 21 28.78 -29.50 4.90
N GLY A 22 28.11 -29.78 6.03
CA GLY A 22 28.67 -29.63 7.38
C GLY A 22 28.46 -28.25 8.02
N PHE A 23 27.66 -27.36 7.41
CA PHE A 23 27.33 -26.05 7.97
C PHE A 23 25.91 -25.98 8.58
N ASP A 24 25.27 -27.14 8.76
CA ASP A 24 23.86 -27.22 9.21
C ASP A 24 23.65 -26.51 10.55
N ASP A 25 24.56 -26.67 11.51
CA ASP A 25 24.47 -26.01 12.82
C ASP A 25 24.67 -24.50 12.74
N VAL A 26 25.50 -24.03 11.81
CA VAL A 26 25.72 -22.60 11.60
C VAL A 26 24.47 -21.96 10.97
N PHE A 27 23.88 -22.63 9.99
CA PHE A 27 22.63 -22.16 9.36
C PHE A 27 21.47 -22.18 10.35
N LYS A 28 21.34 -23.22 11.17
CA LYS A 28 20.31 -23.32 12.20
C LYS A 28 20.45 -22.17 13.21
N ARG A 29 21.64 -21.91 13.73
CA ARG A 29 21.90 -20.81 14.67
C ARG A 29 21.64 -19.44 14.03
N MET A 30 21.94 -19.27 12.75
CA MET A 30 21.66 -18.03 12.02
C MET A 30 20.15 -17.84 11.78
N SER A 31 19.44 -18.91 11.46
CA SER A 31 17.98 -18.89 11.33
C SER A 31 17.31 -18.57 12.67
N ASP A 32 17.71 -19.27 13.73
CA ASP A 32 17.22 -19.06 15.09
C ASP A 32 17.51 -17.61 15.58
N PHE A 33 18.67 -17.06 15.22
CA PHE A 33 19.03 -15.68 15.51
C PHE A 33 18.15 -14.69 14.74
N ALA A 34 17.90 -14.93 13.45
CA ALA A 34 17.06 -14.08 12.60
C ALA A 34 15.59 -14.08 13.06
N GLU A 35 15.09 -15.23 13.52
CA GLU A 35 13.74 -15.36 14.07
C GLU A 35 13.59 -14.69 15.44
N ASN A 36 14.64 -14.70 16.25
CA ASN A 36 14.68 -14.09 17.58
C ASN A 36 15.13 -12.62 17.59
N LEU A 37 15.52 -12.07 16.43
CA LEU A 37 15.71 -10.61 16.34
C LEU A 37 14.42 -9.91 16.72
N PRO A 38 14.44 -8.99 17.69
CA PRO A 38 13.26 -8.21 18.01
C PRO A 38 12.83 -7.52 16.72
N LYS A 39 11.64 -7.91 16.21
CA LYS A 39 11.03 -7.21 15.08
C LYS A 39 10.87 -5.77 15.55
N MET A 40 11.77 -4.89 15.12
CA MET A 40 11.65 -3.46 15.39
C MET A 40 10.33 -3.01 14.77
N THR A 41 9.30 -2.97 15.59
CA THR A 41 8.01 -2.41 15.17
C THR A 41 8.28 -0.99 14.76
N ALA A 42 8.14 -0.74 13.49
CA ALA A 42 8.43 0.58 12.94
C ALA A 42 7.55 1.62 13.65
N TYR A 43 8.18 2.60 14.26
CA TYR A 43 7.52 3.69 15.00
C TYR A 43 6.92 4.73 14.04
N PRO A 44 5.74 5.27 14.36
CA PRO A 44 4.81 4.85 15.43
C PRO A 44 4.05 3.57 15.04
N PRO A 45 3.57 2.77 16.04
CA PRO A 45 2.73 1.60 15.79
C PRO A 45 1.39 2.03 15.20
N TYR A 46 0.84 1.20 14.31
CA TYR A 46 -0.41 1.50 13.63
C TYR A 46 -1.23 0.24 13.35
N ASN A 47 -2.53 0.44 13.14
CA ASN A 47 -3.45 -0.56 12.65
C ASN A 47 -4.13 -0.07 11.36
N ILE A 48 -4.48 -1.02 10.48
CA ILE A 48 -5.37 -0.75 9.36
C ILE A 48 -6.58 -1.67 9.54
N LYS A 49 -7.78 -1.07 9.62
CA LYS A 49 -9.04 -1.78 9.80
C LYS A 49 -9.91 -1.60 8.57
N LYS A 50 -10.55 -2.67 8.13
CA LYS A 50 -11.67 -2.61 7.21
C LYS A 50 -12.96 -2.52 8.05
N THR A 51 -13.68 -1.41 7.94
CA THR A 51 -14.88 -1.12 8.75
C THR A 51 -16.19 -1.36 8.00
N GLY A 52 -16.11 -1.56 6.69
CA GLY A 52 -17.23 -1.86 5.81
C GLY A 52 -16.74 -2.40 4.48
N GLU A 53 -17.63 -2.57 3.51
CA GLU A 53 -17.27 -3.11 2.20
C GLU A 53 -16.21 -2.25 1.49
N ASN A 54 -16.37 -0.94 1.54
CA ASN A 54 -15.50 0.03 0.89
C ASN A 54 -14.88 1.05 1.85
N THR A 55 -14.99 0.86 3.16
CA THR A 55 -14.51 1.79 4.18
C THR A 55 -13.37 1.20 4.99
N TYR A 56 -12.36 2.03 5.26
CA TYR A 56 -11.17 1.64 6.00
C TYR A 56 -10.81 2.74 7.01
N VAL A 57 -10.12 2.35 8.07
CA VAL A 57 -9.56 3.28 9.06
C VAL A 57 -8.12 2.91 9.33
N ILE A 58 -7.22 3.89 9.22
CA ILE A 58 -5.86 3.80 9.72
C ILE A 58 -5.84 4.42 11.11
N GLU A 59 -5.34 3.69 12.09
CA GLU A 59 -5.15 4.17 13.47
C GLU A 59 -3.66 4.17 13.79
N ILE A 60 -3.12 5.29 14.23
CA ILE A 60 -1.70 5.46 14.55
C ILE A 60 -1.59 5.93 15.99
N ALA A 61 -0.76 5.25 16.80
CA ALA A 61 -0.54 5.63 18.20
C ALA A 61 0.49 6.77 18.24
N VAL A 62 0.00 7.98 18.54
CA VAL A 62 0.78 9.22 18.57
C VAL A 62 0.62 9.92 19.93
N ALA A 63 0.83 9.15 21.00
CA ALA A 63 0.78 9.69 22.35
C ALA A 63 1.79 10.84 22.50
N GLY A 64 1.35 11.95 23.10
CA GLY A 64 2.18 13.15 23.27
C GLY A 64 2.13 14.16 22.13
N PHE A 65 1.65 13.77 20.93
CA PHE A 65 1.53 14.68 19.81
C PHE A 65 0.22 15.47 19.87
N GLY A 66 0.30 16.77 19.67
CA GLY A 66 -0.84 17.65 19.44
C GLY A 66 -1.15 17.76 17.92
N LYS A 67 -2.27 18.38 17.58
CA LYS A 67 -2.66 18.61 16.19
C LYS A 67 -1.61 19.41 15.40
N GLN A 68 -0.95 20.36 16.05
CA GLN A 68 0.08 21.22 15.49
C GLN A 68 1.37 20.47 15.17
N ASP A 69 1.59 19.29 15.77
CA ASP A 69 2.81 18.51 15.65
C ASP A 69 2.70 17.46 14.53
N ILE A 70 1.51 17.34 13.89
CA ILE A 70 1.22 16.32 12.89
C ILE A 70 0.81 16.97 11.57
N GLU A 71 1.48 16.57 10.50
CA GLU A 71 1.18 16.96 9.12
C GLU A 71 0.73 15.73 8.33
N LEU A 72 -0.38 15.87 7.58
CA LEU A 72 -0.87 14.87 6.62
C LEU A 72 -0.83 15.45 5.22
N GLU A 73 -0.26 14.71 4.30
CA GLU A 73 -0.15 15.05 2.89
C GLU A 73 -0.55 13.85 2.02
N LEU A 74 -1.44 14.07 1.06
CA LEU A 74 -1.77 13.07 0.04
C LEU A 74 -1.30 13.57 -1.31
N ALA A 75 -0.33 12.87 -1.89
CA ALA A 75 0.20 13.14 -3.22
C ALA A 75 0.46 11.81 -3.95
N ASP A 76 0.12 11.74 -5.23
CA ASP A 76 0.35 10.58 -6.10
C ASP A 76 -0.09 9.25 -5.47
N SER A 77 -1.29 9.21 -4.90
CA SER A 77 -1.85 8.05 -4.18
C SER A 77 -1.02 7.60 -2.97
N VAL A 78 -0.11 8.44 -2.47
CA VAL A 78 0.68 8.19 -1.26
C VAL A 78 0.26 9.14 -0.15
N LEU A 79 -0.33 8.59 0.90
CA LEU A 79 -0.62 9.32 2.13
C LEU A 79 0.65 9.35 3.00
N THR A 80 1.23 10.52 3.16
CA THR A 80 2.39 10.77 4.01
C THR A 80 1.95 11.44 5.30
N ILE A 81 2.39 10.90 6.43
CA ILE A 81 2.11 11.40 7.76
C ILE A 81 3.43 11.71 8.43
N LYS A 82 3.63 12.97 8.79
CA LYS A 82 4.81 13.44 9.51
C LYS A 82 4.41 13.89 10.90
N GLY A 83 5.20 13.54 11.89
CA GLY A 83 5.05 14.02 13.25
C GLY A 83 6.39 14.51 13.77
N SER A 84 6.40 15.68 14.43
CA SER A 84 7.57 16.25 15.06
C SER A 84 7.14 17.06 16.26
N ILE A 85 7.64 16.70 17.44
CA ILE A 85 7.45 17.46 18.66
C ILE A 85 8.75 18.23 18.95
N THR A 86 8.61 19.52 19.16
CA THR A 86 9.68 20.34 19.73
C THR A 86 9.44 20.38 21.22
N SER A 87 10.03 19.43 21.96
CA SER A 87 9.94 19.43 23.44
C SER A 87 11.13 20.20 24.01
N ASP A 88 10.85 21.33 24.59
CA ASP A 88 11.77 22.07 25.50
C ASP A 88 11.61 21.55 26.93
N ASP A 89 11.58 20.22 27.09
CA ASP A 89 11.36 19.64 28.42
C ASP A 89 12.68 19.65 29.20
N ALA A 90 12.85 20.67 30.01
CA ALA A 90 14.02 20.82 30.88
C ALA A 90 14.01 19.83 32.09
N ASN A 91 12.98 18.99 32.20
CA ASN A 91 12.82 18.05 33.29
C ASN A 91 13.65 16.78 33.06
N GLU A 92 14.30 16.30 34.10
CA GLU A 92 15.00 15.02 34.11
C GLU A 92 13.98 13.86 34.26
N TYR A 93 13.93 12.96 33.28
CA TYR A 93 13.08 11.77 33.36
C TYR A 93 13.76 10.69 34.22
N LEU A 94 13.11 10.22 35.26
CA LEU A 94 13.52 8.99 35.95
C LEU A 94 13.39 7.76 35.04
N HIS A 95 12.38 7.76 34.14
CA HIS A 95 12.18 6.76 33.11
C HIS A 95 11.38 7.36 31.95
N LYS A 96 11.88 7.25 30.72
CA LYS A 96 11.20 7.71 29.52
C LYS A 96 10.85 6.51 28.64
N GLY A 97 9.60 6.03 28.73
CA GLY A 97 9.07 4.91 27.95
C GLY A 97 8.24 5.34 26.74
N ILE A 98 7.74 6.59 26.73
CA ILE A 98 6.99 7.16 25.60
C ILE A 98 7.98 7.86 24.68
N ALA A 99 8.00 7.42 23.42
CA ALA A 99 8.89 7.98 22.42
C ALA A 99 8.19 9.16 21.71
N ASP A 100 8.67 10.39 21.97
CA ASP A 100 8.26 11.64 21.31
C ASP A 100 9.26 12.02 20.22
N ARG A 101 9.70 11.04 19.44
CA ARG A 101 10.63 11.28 18.33
C ARG A 101 9.88 11.57 17.04
N ALA A 102 10.47 12.42 16.21
CA ALA A 102 9.98 12.71 14.89
C ALA A 102 9.84 11.41 14.05
N PHE A 103 8.79 11.35 13.25
CA PHE A 103 8.54 10.21 12.37
C PHE A 103 8.00 10.66 11.01
N THR A 104 8.15 9.78 10.04
CA THR A 104 7.47 9.86 8.74
C THR A 104 6.92 8.49 8.41
N ARG A 105 5.60 8.40 8.19
CA ARG A 105 4.90 7.21 7.72
C ARG A 105 4.28 7.45 6.36
N LYS A 106 4.39 6.46 5.48
CA LYS A 106 3.80 6.50 4.16
C LYS A 106 2.89 5.30 3.96
N PHE A 107 1.70 5.55 3.42
CA PHE A 107 0.74 4.53 3.05
C PHE A 107 0.38 4.71 1.57
N THR A 108 0.64 3.70 0.76
CA THR A 108 0.21 3.70 -0.64
C THR A 108 -1.27 3.33 -0.69
N LEU A 109 -2.07 4.20 -1.25
CA LEU A 109 -3.50 4.01 -1.45
C LEU A 109 -3.73 3.53 -2.89
N ALA A 110 -4.81 2.78 -3.12
CA ALA A 110 -5.25 2.52 -4.49
C ALA A 110 -5.86 3.81 -5.07
N ASP A 111 -5.79 4.00 -6.39
CA ASP A 111 -6.30 5.20 -7.09
C ASP A 111 -7.79 5.46 -6.85
N THR A 112 -8.51 4.43 -6.40
CA THR A 112 -9.93 4.48 -6.07
C THR A 112 -10.21 4.75 -4.59
N VAL A 113 -9.18 5.03 -3.78
CA VAL A 113 -9.32 5.29 -2.34
C VAL A 113 -9.09 6.76 -2.03
N GLU A 114 -10.05 7.37 -1.35
CA GLU A 114 -10.01 8.76 -0.91
C GLU A 114 -9.90 8.86 0.61
N VAL A 115 -9.20 9.87 1.09
CA VAL A 115 -9.20 10.26 2.50
C VAL A 115 -10.43 11.11 2.77
N LYS A 116 -11.29 10.67 3.69
CA LYS A 116 -12.53 11.38 4.03
C LYS A 116 -12.39 12.28 5.25
N ASN A 117 -11.69 11.82 6.26
CA ASN A 117 -11.48 12.56 7.50
C ASN A 117 -10.23 12.11 8.22
N ALA A 118 -9.71 12.94 9.11
CA ALA A 118 -8.64 12.61 10.02
C ALA A 118 -8.85 13.33 11.36
N ASP A 119 -8.86 12.57 12.46
CA ASP A 119 -9.04 13.10 13.81
C ASP A 119 -7.96 12.57 14.75
N LEU A 120 -7.54 13.44 15.66
CA LEU A 120 -6.65 13.10 16.78
C LEU A 120 -7.49 12.97 18.05
N ILE A 121 -7.67 11.74 18.52
CA ILE A 121 -8.53 11.44 19.68
C ILE A 121 -7.75 10.56 20.65
N ASN A 122 -7.60 11.02 21.90
CA ASN A 122 -6.97 10.27 22.98
C ASN A 122 -5.58 9.71 22.63
N GLY A 123 -4.73 10.50 21.95
CA GLY A 123 -3.40 10.07 21.53
C GLY A 123 -3.36 9.10 20.35
N MET A 124 -4.52 8.89 19.69
CA MET A 124 -4.65 8.10 18.48
C MET A 124 -5.03 9.00 17.31
N LEU A 125 -4.20 9.01 16.26
CA LEU A 125 -4.56 9.60 14.98
C LEU A 125 -5.39 8.57 14.20
N LYS A 126 -6.63 8.91 13.88
CA LYS A 126 -7.54 8.09 13.09
C LYS A 126 -7.77 8.75 11.74
N ILE A 127 -7.60 8.00 10.66
CA ILE A 127 -7.77 8.47 9.29
C ILE A 127 -8.79 7.56 8.61
N TRP A 128 -9.93 8.12 8.20
CA TRP A 128 -11.00 7.41 7.51
C TRP A 128 -10.80 7.48 6.02
N LEU A 129 -10.89 6.32 5.39
CA LEU A 129 -10.69 6.14 3.95
C LEU A 129 -11.93 5.46 3.36
N GLU A 130 -12.29 5.85 2.15
CA GLU A 130 -13.36 5.24 1.39
C GLU A 130 -12.90 4.90 -0.02
N ARG A 131 -13.20 3.68 -0.46
CA ARG A 131 -12.97 3.24 -1.83
C ARG A 131 -14.22 3.47 -2.65
N PHE A 132 -14.13 4.27 -3.69
CA PHE A 132 -15.19 4.42 -4.68
C PHE A 132 -15.01 3.41 -5.83
N ILE A 133 -16.13 2.94 -6.36
CA ILE A 133 -16.14 2.09 -7.54
C ILE A 133 -16.49 2.98 -8.73
N PRO A 134 -15.54 3.21 -9.68
CA PRO A 134 -15.82 3.99 -10.87
C PRO A 134 -17.03 3.43 -11.63
N GLU A 135 -17.87 4.30 -12.17
CA GLU A 135 -19.04 3.90 -12.96
C GLU A 135 -18.69 2.94 -14.12
N SER A 136 -17.49 3.10 -14.69
CA SER A 136 -16.97 2.22 -15.75
C SER A 136 -16.73 0.77 -15.30
N LYS A 137 -16.59 0.54 -13.97
CA LYS A 137 -16.39 -0.80 -13.39
C LYS A 137 -17.66 -1.38 -12.76
N LYS A 138 -18.76 -0.62 -12.74
CA LYS A 138 -20.04 -1.16 -12.28
C LYS A 138 -20.59 -2.14 -13.31
N PRO A 139 -21.21 -3.26 -12.89
CA PRO A 139 -21.83 -4.19 -13.82
C PRO A 139 -22.91 -3.45 -14.65
N LYS A 140 -22.73 -3.42 -15.96
CA LYS A 140 -23.68 -2.84 -16.90
C LYS A 140 -24.47 -3.97 -17.56
N LYS A 141 -25.79 -3.93 -17.43
CA LYS A 141 -26.65 -4.83 -18.19
C LYS A 141 -26.62 -4.44 -19.65
N ILE A 142 -26.15 -5.33 -20.51
CA ILE A 142 -26.14 -5.11 -21.96
C ILE A 142 -27.42 -5.73 -22.51
N GLU A 143 -28.21 -4.93 -23.18
CA GLU A 143 -29.40 -5.41 -23.90
C GLU A 143 -28.96 -6.01 -25.23
N ILE A 144 -29.41 -7.22 -25.49
CA ILE A 144 -29.18 -7.91 -26.77
C ILE A 144 -30.26 -7.44 -27.72
N ASN A 145 -29.88 -6.62 -28.70
CA ASN A 145 -30.80 -6.22 -29.77
C ASN A 145 -30.97 -7.39 -30.72
N THR A 146 -32.19 -7.87 -30.89
CA THR A 146 -32.57 -8.92 -31.82
C THR A 146 -32.74 -8.42 -33.25
N ASP A 147 -32.71 -7.10 -33.48
CA ASP A 147 -32.83 -6.52 -34.81
C ASP A 147 -31.50 -6.53 -35.56
N SER A 148 -31.47 -7.36 -36.59
CA SER A 148 -30.36 -7.70 -37.48
C SER A 148 -29.91 -6.56 -38.41
N LYS A 149 -29.87 -5.30 -37.98
CA LYS A 149 -29.34 -4.20 -38.78
C LYS A 149 -27.82 -4.14 -38.90
N LEU A 150 -27.08 -4.84 -38.00
CA LEU A 150 -25.61 -4.89 -38.07
C LEU A 150 -25.11 -5.89 -39.10
N GLY A 151 -25.90 -6.90 -39.44
CA GLY A 151 -25.53 -7.91 -40.47
C GLY A 151 -25.63 -7.43 -41.90
N SER A 152 -26.24 -6.27 -42.17
CA SER A 152 -26.32 -5.69 -43.52
C SER A 152 -25.12 -4.81 -43.87
N LEU A 153 -24.53 -4.11 -42.86
CA LEU A 153 -23.40 -3.23 -43.09
C LEU A 153 -22.10 -3.99 -43.41
N ASP A 154 -21.90 -5.15 -42.81
CA ASP A 154 -20.72 -6.00 -43.10
C ASP A 154 -20.80 -6.73 -44.43
N ARG A 155 -22.02 -7.05 -44.93
CA ARG A 155 -22.20 -7.68 -46.24
C ARG A 155 -21.95 -6.71 -47.37
N ASP A 156 -22.41 -5.48 -47.25
CA ASP A 156 -22.24 -4.46 -48.27
C ASP A 156 -20.76 -4.02 -48.37
N ALA A 157 -20.02 -4.01 -47.26
CA ALA A 157 -18.59 -3.75 -47.24
C ALA A 157 -17.77 -4.86 -47.88
N LEU A 158 -18.11 -6.13 -47.61
CA LEU A 158 -17.45 -7.30 -48.17
C LEU A 158 -17.74 -7.47 -49.67
N GLU A 159 -18.95 -7.08 -50.12
CA GLU A 159 -19.32 -7.14 -51.53
C GLU A 159 -18.65 -6.04 -52.35
N LYS A 160 -18.43 -4.88 -51.76
CA LYS A 160 -17.69 -3.78 -52.39
C LYS A 160 -16.20 -4.11 -52.56
N ASP A 161 -15.56 -4.68 -51.56
CA ASP A 161 -14.17 -5.15 -51.62
C ASP A 161 -13.97 -6.28 -52.65
N ARG A 162 -14.99 -7.12 -52.82
CA ARG A 162 -14.97 -8.22 -53.82
C ARG A 162 -15.10 -7.72 -55.25
N LEU A 163 -15.83 -6.65 -55.45
CA LEU A 163 -16.03 -6.07 -56.80
C LEU A 163 -14.82 -5.21 -57.21
N GLU A 164 -14.13 -4.56 -56.29
CA GLU A 164 -12.89 -3.82 -56.57
C GLU A 164 -11.73 -4.74 -56.95
N ASN A 165 -11.68 -5.96 -56.37
CA ASN A 165 -10.63 -6.94 -56.71
C ASN A 165 -10.89 -7.77 -57.95
N LEU A 166 -12.03 -7.61 -58.64
CA LEU A 166 -12.37 -8.31 -59.88
C LEU A 166 -12.13 -7.47 -61.13
N ASN A 167 -11.74 -6.20 -61.00
CA ASN A 167 -11.46 -5.28 -62.09
C ASN A 167 -9.96 -4.94 -62.26
N LEU A 168 -9.06 -5.87 -61.92
CA LEU A 168 -7.63 -5.84 -62.24
C LEU A 168 -7.28 -6.95 -63.18
#